data_5bf8d485302054568eb7954dbb649f41
#
_entry.id   5bf8d485302054568eb7954dbb649f41
#
_cell.length_a   1.000
_cell.length_b   1.000
_cell.length_c   1.000
_cell.angle_alpha   90.00
_cell.angle_beta   90.00
_cell.angle_gamma   90.00
#
_symmetry.space_group_name_H-M   'P 1'
#
loop_
_entity.id
_entity.type
_entity.pdbx_description
1 polymer ?
#
loop_
_entity_poly.entity_id
_entity_poly.type
_entity_poly.pdbx_seq_one_letter_code
_entity_poly.pdbx_strand_id
1 'polypeptide(L)'
;MAQKVLFTALLAALFLPCMPLRAQTDSVSHKRKVLVFTPLYLDSAFDKTSGDYRYGKQFPHFINPGLEFYEGVQLALDTLGEEKAPLEVAVFDTRSATQTMEQQLASPDAAGAGLIIGFVTPAEERTLAASAQRQNIPFINANLPNDAGISGNPSLVILNSTLKTHCEGIYHFLQRYYPTSAVIVLRKPGTMENSLKAYFTDIEKATNGVKLRLKFIDVDENNLNLKQYLDSDRLNISIVGSLDESFGKKIAQQLASLSETYTSLVVGMPTWDGITDFNRKEYKGIDIVYSTPFYNKNDTLLSNAISDTFNVTMYARPSDMVFRGYECMYRFGKLLIEKDSNLVSSIGEKKYKVFTDFDIQPVLNRQTMTLEYFENKKLYFIKKADGVIKQVY
;
A
#
# COMPACT_ATOMS: atom_id res chain seq x y z
N MET A 1 76.09 30.70 -31.29
CA MET A 1 75.33 29.90 -30.25
C MET A 1 73.82 30.16 -30.22
N ALA A 2 73.35 31.32 -30.62
CA ALA A 2 71.90 31.64 -30.57
C ALA A 2 70.98 30.86 -31.54
N GLN A 3 71.51 30.46 -32.71
CA GLN A 3 70.69 29.74 -33.73
C GLN A 3 70.40 28.27 -33.40
N LYS A 4 71.25 27.61 -32.60
CA LYS A 4 71.01 26.19 -32.17
C LYS A 4 70.00 26.09 -31.02
N VAL A 5 69.87 27.13 -30.22
CA VAL A 5 68.88 27.16 -29.12
C VAL A 5 67.42 27.36 -29.67
N LEU A 6 67.31 28.14 -30.75
CA LEU A 6 66.03 28.41 -31.37
C LEU A 6 65.38 27.13 -32.06
N PHE A 7 66.32 26.30 -32.64
CA PHE A 7 65.85 25.06 -33.35
C PHE A 7 65.47 23.97 -32.37
N THR A 8 66.06 23.91 -31.18
CA THR A 8 65.70 22.93 -30.11
C THR A 8 64.40 23.32 -29.41
N ALA A 9 64.13 24.63 -29.27
CA ALA A 9 62.86 25.10 -28.72
C ALA A 9 61.66 24.87 -29.66
N LEU A 10 61.86 24.95 -30.97
CA LEU A 10 60.80 24.70 -31.98
C LEU A 10 60.48 23.21 -32.15
N LEU A 11 61.45 22.30 -31.91
CA LEU A 11 61.24 20.87 -31.96
C LEU A 11 60.49 20.31 -30.69
N ALA A 12 60.72 20.98 -29.54
CA ALA A 12 60.03 20.59 -28.29
C ALA A 12 58.55 20.98 -28.25
N ALA A 13 58.12 21.97 -29.05
CA ALA A 13 56.72 22.38 -29.15
C ALA A 13 55.86 21.44 -30.02
N LEU A 14 56.44 20.53 -30.78
CA LEU A 14 55.76 19.57 -31.65
C LEU A 14 55.38 18.24 -30.96
N PHE A 15 55.82 18.05 -29.70
CA PHE A 15 55.50 16.86 -28.87
C PHE A 15 54.54 17.14 -27.72
N LEU A 16 53.63 18.13 -27.83
CA LEU A 16 52.50 18.21 -26.93
C LEU A 16 51.58 17.02 -27.23
N PRO A 17 51.41 16.10 -26.27
CA PRO A 17 50.45 15.03 -26.50
C PRO A 17 49.08 15.67 -26.72
N CYS A 18 48.45 15.42 -27.88
CA CYS A 18 47.04 15.65 -28.11
C CYS A 18 46.31 14.86 -27.05
N MET A 19 46.05 15.47 -25.88
CA MET A 19 45.06 14.90 -24.97
C MET A 19 43.74 14.85 -25.74
N PRO A 20 43.17 13.66 -25.94
CA PRO A 20 41.81 13.60 -26.50
C PRO A 20 40.97 14.45 -25.55
N LEU A 21 40.41 15.57 -26.03
CA LEU A 21 39.25 16.18 -25.41
C LEU A 21 38.22 15.04 -25.39
N ARG A 22 38.09 14.37 -24.23
CA ARG A 22 36.88 13.62 -23.95
C ARG A 22 35.78 14.69 -23.95
N ALA A 23 35.14 14.84 -25.09
CA ALA A 23 33.84 15.43 -25.14
C ALA A 23 33.06 14.69 -24.03
N GLN A 24 32.77 15.35 -22.93
CA GLN A 24 31.69 14.94 -22.05
C GLN A 24 30.48 14.94 -22.99
N THR A 25 30.20 13.76 -23.55
CA THR A 25 28.86 13.50 -24.03
C THR A 25 28.03 13.66 -22.76
N ASP A 26 27.40 14.83 -22.59
CA ASP A 26 26.21 14.93 -21.79
C ASP A 26 25.30 13.83 -22.35
N SER A 27 25.36 12.67 -21.70
CA SER A 27 24.37 11.64 -21.94
C SER A 27 23.06 12.33 -21.58
N VAL A 28 22.30 12.71 -22.59
CA VAL A 28 20.91 13.14 -22.42
C VAL A 28 20.27 11.96 -21.69
N SER A 29 20.26 12.04 -20.36
CA SER A 29 19.64 11.03 -19.52
C SER A 29 18.17 11.05 -19.90
N HIS A 30 17.74 10.06 -20.69
CA HIS A 30 16.34 9.94 -21.06
C HIS A 30 15.53 9.82 -19.76
N LYS A 31 14.71 10.83 -19.52
CA LYS A 31 13.80 10.82 -18.37
C LYS A 31 12.84 9.63 -18.49
N ARG A 32 12.66 8.91 -17.41
CA ARG A 32 11.70 7.81 -17.31
C ARG A 32 10.35 8.40 -16.93
N LYS A 33 9.30 8.02 -17.65
CA LYS A 33 7.98 8.60 -17.44
C LYS A 33 7.15 7.73 -16.51
N VAL A 34 6.54 8.39 -15.51
CA VAL A 34 5.59 7.79 -14.55
C VAL A 34 4.24 8.47 -14.71
N LEU A 35 3.17 7.70 -14.77
CA LEU A 35 1.81 8.22 -14.72
C LEU A 35 1.24 8.00 -13.32
N VAL A 36 0.65 9.02 -12.74
CA VAL A 36 -0.05 8.96 -11.46
C VAL A 36 -1.52 9.26 -11.68
N PHE A 37 -2.38 8.31 -11.30
CA PHE A 37 -3.83 8.45 -11.36
C PHE A 37 -4.41 8.54 -9.96
N THR A 38 -5.09 9.63 -9.63
CA THR A 38 -5.68 9.85 -8.30
C THR A 38 -6.92 10.74 -8.38
N PRO A 39 -7.93 10.58 -7.51
CA PRO A 39 -9.16 11.38 -7.53
C PRO A 39 -8.92 12.76 -6.91
N LEU A 40 -8.60 13.76 -7.72
CA LEU A 40 -8.37 15.14 -7.28
C LEU A 40 -9.65 15.99 -7.29
N TYR A 41 -10.66 15.60 -8.07
CA TYR A 41 -11.94 16.31 -8.21
C TYR A 41 -11.79 17.79 -8.66
N LEU A 42 -10.78 18.08 -9.48
CA LEU A 42 -10.47 19.45 -9.91
C LEU A 42 -11.66 20.15 -10.57
N ASP A 43 -12.36 19.48 -11.49
CA ASP A 43 -13.55 20.01 -12.16
C ASP A 43 -14.74 20.28 -11.22
N SER A 44 -14.78 19.60 -10.06
CA SER A 44 -15.79 19.80 -9.02
C SER A 44 -15.39 20.88 -8.02
N ALA A 45 -14.09 21.00 -7.73
CA ALA A 45 -13.55 21.91 -6.74
C ALA A 45 -13.44 23.35 -7.25
N PHE A 46 -13.19 23.53 -8.55
CA PHE A 46 -12.97 24.84 -9.15
C PHE A 46 -14.03 25.18 -10.20
N ASP A 47 -14.38 26.45 -10.29
CA ASP A 47 -15.25 26.95 -11.34
C ASP A 47 -14.50 27.01 -12.67
N LYS A 48 -15.08 26.46 -13.74
CA LYS A 48 -14.44 26.41 -15.06
C LYS A 48 -14.21 27.78 -15.70
N THR A 49 -15.03 28.77 -15.34
CA THR A 49 -15.00 30.10 -15.95
C THR A 49 -14.12 31.07 -15.18
N SER A 50 -14.29 31.12 -13.85
CA SER A 50 -13.55 32.04 -12.99
C SER A 50 -12.27 31.44 -12.40
N GLY A 51 -12.16 30.13 -12.36
CA GLY A 51 -11.07 29.42 -11.66
C GLY A 51 -11.22 29.46 -10.12
N ASP A 52 -12.33 30.01 -9.60
CA ASP A 52 -12.53 30.14 -8.16
C ASP A 52 -12.85 28.79 -7.51
N TYR A 53 -12.35 28.62 -6.27
CA TYR A 53 -12.66 27.48 -5.47
C TYR A 53 -14.12 27.54 -4.97
N ARG A 54 -14.91 26.49 -5.24
CA ARG A 54 -16.37 26.48 -5.05
C ARG A 54 -16.84 26.31 -3.61
N TYR A 55 -16.01 25.74 -2.75
CA TYR A 55 -16.40 25.39 -1.38
C TYR A 55 -16.00 26.47 -0.34
N GLY A 56 -15.52 27.64 -0.76
CA GLY A 56 -15.19 28.77 0.10
C GLY A 56 -14.10 28.41 1.12
N LYS A 57 -14.44 28.45 2.42
CA LYS A 57 -13.50 28.08 3.49
C LYS A 57 -13.59 26.63 3.94
N GLN A 58 -14.49 25.84 3.35
CA GLN A 58 -14.67 24.44 3.70
C GLN A 58 -13.88 23.56 2.73
N PHE A 59 -13.34 22.48 3.25
CA PHE A 59 -12.68 21.46 2.44
C PHE A 59 -13.48 20.15 2.50
N PRO A 60 -14.06 19.70 1.38
CA PRO A 60 -14.87 18.49 1.37
C PRO A 60 -14.06 17.23 1.67
N HIS A 61 -14.47 16.45 2.66
CA HIS A 61 -13.76 15.23 3.08
C HIS A 61 -13.55 14.18 1.99
N PHE A 62 -14.41 14.16 0.97
CA PHE A 62 -14.27 13.17 -0.12
C PHE A 62 -13.06 13.43 -1.03
N ILE A 63 -12.53 14.66 -1.03
CA ILE A 63 -11.32 15.03 -1.81
C ILE A 63 -10.05 14.57 -1.08
N ASN A 64 -10.06 14.58 0.27
CA ASN A 64 -8.86 14.34 1.08
C ASN A 64 -8.04 13.12 0.68
N PRO A 65 -8.60 11.90 0.53
CA PRO A 65 -7.77 10.72 0.31
C PRO A 65 -6.93 10.79 -0.97
N GLY A 66 -7.51 11.28 -2.05
CA GLY A 66 -6.83 11.42 -3.34
C GLY A 66 -5.82 12.57 -3.33
N LEU A 67 -6.19 13.71 -2.72
CA LEU A 67 -5.30 14.85 -2.58
C LEU A 67 -4.10 14.53 -1.68
N GLU A 68 -4.32 13.93 -0.53
CA GLU A 68 -3.23 13.56 0.39
C GLU A 68 -2.29 12.50 -0.23
N PHE A 69 -2.82 11.58 -1.01
CA PHE A 69 -1.98 10.67 -1.80
C PHE A 69 -1.11 11.43 -2.80
N TYR A 70 -1.68 12.41 -3.52
CA TYR A 70 -0.96 13.28 -4.44
C TYR A 70 0.10 14.12 -3.74
N GLU A 71 -0.20 14.72 -2.59
CA GLU A 71 0.77 15.47 -1.79
C GLU A 71 1.95 14.60 -1.35
N GLY A 72 1.68 13.35 -0.98
CA GLY A 72 2.74 12.37 -0.71
C GLY A 72 3.62 12.11 -1.94
N VAL A 73 3.02 11.99 -3.13
CA VAL A 73 3.75 11.86 -4.40
C VAL A 73 4.62 13.09 -4.64
N GLN A 74 4.11 14.31 -4.41
CA GLN A 74 4.87 15.55 -4.57
C GLN A 74 6.09 15.61 -3.64
N LEU A 75 5.91 15.30 -2.37
CA LEU A 75 7.03 15.24 -1.40
C LEU A 75 8.11 14.24 -1.81
N ALA A 76 7.72 13.11 -2.41
CA ALA A 76 8.68 12.15 -2.96
C ALA A 76 9.40 12.70 -4.19
N LEU A 77 8.70 13.46 -5.05
CA LEU A 77 9.30 14.10 -6.23
C LEU A 77 10.30 15.19 -5.84
N ASP A 78 10.04 15.94 -4.78
CA ASP A 78 11.00 16.91 -4.24
C ASP A 78 12.29 16.19 -3.81
N THR A 79 12.17 15.11 -3.04
CA THR A 79 13.33 14.28 -2.65
C THR A 79 14.07 13.70 -3.87
N LEU A 80 13.33 13.13 -4.83
CA LEU A 80 13.91 12.58 -6.06
C LEU A 80 14.56 13.67 -6.94
N GLY A 81 14.02 14.90 -6.91
CA GLY A 81 14.59 16.07 -7.58
C GLY A 81 15.92 16.48 -6.97
N GLU A 82 16.04 16.51 -5.64
CA GLU A 82 17.31 16.74 -4.93
C GLU A 82 18.35 15.67 -5.29
N GLU A 83 17.94 14.43 -5.45
CA GLU A 83 18.77 13.31 -5.91
C GLU A 83 19.09 13.37 -7.43
N LYS A 84 18.54 14.35 -8.16
CA LYS A 84 18.67 14.50 -9.63
C LYS A 84 18.16 13.27 -10.39
N ALA A 85 17.13 12.61 -9.89
CA ALA A 85 16.51 11.45 -10.51
C ALA A 85 15.91 11.82 -11.89
N PRO A 86 16.26 11.12 -12.98
CA PRO A 86 15.80 11.47 -14.33
C PRO A 86 14.36 10.98 -14.56
N LEU A 87 13.40 11.58 -13.87
CA LEU A 87 11.99 11.27 -13.98
C LEU A 87 11.19 12.39 -14.65
N GLU A 88 10.16 12.01 -15.37
CA GLU A 88 9.07 12.84 -15.85
C GLU A 88 7.78 12.25 -15.31
N VAL A 89 6.95 13.06 -14.66
CA VAL A 89 5.71 12.57 -14.03
C VAL A 89 4.52 13.33 -14.56
N ALA A 90 3.54 12.59 -15.08
CA ALA A 90 2.24 13.12 -15.46
C ALA A 90 1.18 12.67 -14.44
N VAL A 91 0.42 13.63 -13.93
CA VAL A 91 -0.66 13.38 -12.94
C VAL A 91 -2.01 13.56 -13.60
N PHE A 92 -2.89 12.60 -13.42
CA PHE A 92 -4.23 12.58 -13.99
C PHE A 92 -5.28 12.51 -12.89
N ASP A 93 -6.29 13.39 -13.00
CA ASP A 93 -7.46 13.36 -12.14
C ASP A 93 -8.44 12.29 -12.63
N THR A 94 -8.61 11.21 -11.85
CA THR A 94 -9.58 10.15 -12.20
C THR A 94 -11.03 10.61 -12.10
N ARG A 95 -11.28 11.82 -11.56
CA ARG A 95 -12.59 12.46 -11.43
C ARG A 95 -12.78 13.62 -12.40
N SER A 96 -11.96 13.69 -13.46
CA SER A 96 -12.15 14.69 -14.48
C SER A 96 -13.50 14.52 -15.17
N ALA A 97 -14.24 15.63 -15.30
CA ALA A 97 -15.49 15.71 -16.05
C ALA A 97 -15.26 16.02 -17.54
N THR A 98 -14.01 16.36 -17.91
CA THR A 98 -13.66 16.78 -19.27
C THR A 98 -12.95 15.70 -20.07
N GLN A 99 -12.29 14.74 -19.39
CA GLN A 99 -11.55 13.65 -20.03
C GLN A 99 -11.87 12.33 -19.34
N THR A 100 -12.23 11.33 -20.13
CA THR A 100 -12.31 9.95 -19.61
C THR A 100 -10.91 9.39 -19.37
N MET A 101 -10.81 8.32 -18.59
CA MET A 101 -9.54 7.65 -18.32
C MET A 101 -8.88 7.12 -19.62
N GLU A 102 -9.68 6.63 -20.56
CA GLU A 102 -9.20 6.17 -21.86
C GLU A 102 -8.61 7.34 -22.68
N GLN A 103 -9.23 8.53 -22.62
CA GLN A 103 -8.70 9.73 -23.27
C GLN A 103 -7.41 10.21 -22.59
N GLN A 104 -7.34 10.17 -21.26
CA GLN A 104 -6.13 10.48 -20.50
C GLN A 104 -4.98 9.53 -20.87
N LEU A 105 -5.24 8.22 -20.95
CA LEU A 105 -4.26 7.19 -21.35
C LEU A 105 -3.82 7.31 -22.82
N ALA A 106 -4.66 7.87 -23.68
CA ALA A 106 -4.35 8.12 -25.10
C ALA A 106 -3.69 9.49 -25.34
N SER A 107 -3.53 10.31 -24.31
CA SER A 107 -2.96 11.65 -24.43
C SER A 107 -1.45 11.61 -24.73
N PRO A 108 -0.89 12.67 -25.35
CA PRO A 108 0.55 12.80 -25.52
C PRO A 108 1.33 12.75 -24.21
N ASP A 109 0.74 13.23 -23.11
CA ASP A 109 1.33 13.24 -21.77
C ASP A 109 1.50 11.82 -21.22
N ALA A 110 0.66 10.87 -21.61
CA ALA A 110 0.76 9.48 -21.22
C ALA A 110 1.72 8.67 -22.11
N ALA A 111 2.10 9.19 -23.27
CA ALA A 111 2.95 8.46 -24.21
C ALA A 111 4.35 8.18 -23.63
N GLY A 112 4.86 6.96 -23.85
CA GLY A 112 6.20 6.56 -23.42
C GLY A 112 6.33 6.29 -21.91
N ALA A 113 5.22 6.07 -21.23
CA ALA A 113 5.23 5.70 -19.79
C ALA A 113 5.94 4.36 -19.58
N GLY A 114 6.72 4.28 -18.48
CA GLY A 114 7.35 3.05 -18.00
C GLY A 114 6.73 2.52 -16.72
N LEU A 115 5.82 3.28 -16.09
CA LEU A 115 5.18 2.93 -14.81
C LEU A 115 3.86 3.67 -14.66
N ILE A 116 2.84 2.98 -14.12
CA ILE A 116 1.58 3.57 -13.68
C ILE A 116 1.45 3.37 -12.18
N ILE A 117 1.10 4.42 -11.43
CA ILE A 117 0.75 4.37 -10.00
C ILE A 117 -0.68 4.88 -9.87
N GLY A 118 -1.55 4.13 -9.18
CA GLY A 118 -2.95 4.49 -9.06
C GLY A 118 -3.51 4.42 -7.64
N PHE A 119 -4.24 5.49 -7.28
CA PHE A 119 -5.21 5.51 -6.20
C PHE A 119 -6.60 5.52 -6.85
N VAL A 120 -7.24 4.36 -6.92
CA VAL A 120 -8.31 4.10 -7.90
C VAL A 120 -9.50 3.36 -7.33
N THR A 121 -10.60 3.35 -8.08
CA THR A 121 -11.76 2.47 -7.87
C THR A 121 -11.59 1.17 -8.66
N PRO A 122 -12.41 0.11 -8.38
CA PRO A 122 -12.32 -1.15 -9.12
C PRO A 122 -12.56 -1.03 -10.64
N ALA A 123 -13.36 -0.07 -11.09
CA ALA A 123 -13.56 0.17 -12.52
C ALA A 123 -12.32 0.78 -13.17
N GLU A 124 -11.72 1.77 -12.51
CA GLU A 124 -10.49 2.43 -12.95
C GLU A 124 -9.30 1.46 -12.93
N GLU A 125 -9.23 0.59 -11.91
CA GLU A 125 -8.20 -0.45 -11.83
C GLU A 125 -8.22 -1.36 -13.05
N ARG A 126 -9.40 -1.83 -13.50
CA ARG A 126 -9.52 -2.64 -14.72
C ARG A 126 -9.00 -1.92 -15.96
N THR A 127 -9.34 -0.65 -16.12
CA THR A 127 -8.89 0.15 -17.27
C THR A 127 -7.38 0.35 -17.28
N LEU A 128 -6.80 0.73 -16.11
CA LEU A 128 -5.35 0.93 -15.98
C LEU A 128 -4.57 -0.36 -16.13
N ALA A 129 -5.03 -1.45 -15.51
CA ALA A 129 -4.39 -2.76 -15.61
C ALA A 129 -4.37 -3.28 -17.06
N ALA A 130 -5.48 -3.14 -17.78
CA ALA A 130 -5.55 -3.51 -19.21
C ALA A 130 -4.60 -2.65 -20.06
N SER A 131 -4.47 -1.35 -19.79
CA SER A 131 -3.53 -0.47 -20.48
C SER A 131 -2.09 -0.84 -20.17
N ALA A 132 -1.75 -1.07 -18.90
CA ALA A 132 -0.42 -1.46 -18.45
C ALA A 132 0.02 -2.79 -19.09
N GLN A 133 -0.89 -3.78 -19.15
CA GLN A 133 -0.63 -5.06 -19.80
C GLN A 133 -0.30 -4.92 -21.29
N ARG A 134 -1.08 -4.11 -22.03
CA ARG A 134 -0.81 -3.86 -23.46
C ARG A 134 0.56 -3.21 -23.71
N GLN A 135 1.00 -2.37 -22.78
CA GLN A 135 2.28 -1.66 -22.87
C GLN A 135 3.44 -2.43 -22.24
N ASN A 136 3.16 -3.56 -21.59
CA ASN A 136 4.13 -4.35 -20.81
C ASN A 136 4.87 -3.51 -19.76
N ILE A 137 4.15 -2.65 -19.04
CA ILE A 137 4.65 -1.82 -17.94
C ILE A 137 3.91 -2.16 -16.65
N PRO A 138 4.49 -1.99 -15.46
CA PRO A 138 3.78 -2.28 -14.22
C PRO A 138 2.73 -1.20 -13.92
N PHE A 139 1.62 -1.63 -13.35
CA PHE A 139 0.61 -0.81 -12.72
C PHE A 139 0.54 -1.11 -11.22
N ILE A 140 0.90 -0.13 -10.41
CA ILE A 140 0.89 -0.22 -8.96
C ILE A 140 -0.47 0.25 -8.44
N ASN A 141 -1.31 -0.67 -8.01
CA ASN A 141 -2.53 -0.37 -7.26
C ASN A 141 -2.17 -0.09 -5.80
N ALA A 142 -2.24 1.19 -5.40
CA ALA A 142 -1.79 1.65 -4.09
C ALA A 142 -2.85 1.50 -2.99
N ASN A 143 -4.14 1.32 -3.33
CA ASN A 143 -5.22 1.45 -2.34
C ASN A 143 -6.20 0.27 -2.27
N LEU A 144 -6.54 -0.37 -3.38
CA LEU A 144 -7.57 -1.42 -3.36
C LEU A 144 -7.02 -2.76 -2.87
N PRO A 145 -7.72 -3.42 -1.91
CA PRO A 145 -7.33 -4.71 -1.36
C PRO A 145 -7.93 -5.88 -2.16
N ASN A 146 -8.03 -5.76 -3.48
CA ASN A 146 -8.59 -6.79 -4.36
C ASN A 146 -8.10 -6.60 -5.79
N ASP A 147 -8.30 -7.60 -6.62
CA ASP A 147 -7.91 -7.64 -8.03
C ASP A 147 -9.00 -7.13 -8.99
N ALA A 148 -10.10 -6.58 -8.49
CA ALA A 148 -11.26 -6.14 -9.27
C ALA A 148 -11.78 -7.17 -10.31
N GLY A 149 -11.51 -8.46 -10.10
CA GLY A 149 -11.83 -9.55 -11.02
C GLY A 149 -10.87 -9.68 -12.21
N ILE A 150 -9.71 -9.05 -12.14
CA ILE A 150 -8.65 -9.15 -13.15
C ILE A 150 -7.91 -10.48 -12.97
N SER A 151 -7.65 -11.17 -14.06
CA SER A 151 -6.89 -12.41 -14.09
C SER A 151 -5.88 -12.40 -15.24
N GLY A 152 -4.79 -13.16 -15.09
CA GLY A 152 -3.77 -13.31 -16.13
C GLY A 152 -3.07 -12.00 -16.53
N ASN A 153 -2.89 -11.07 -15.58
CA ASN A 153 -2.27 -9.78 -15.84
C ASN A 153 -0.97 -9.59 -15.05
N PRO A 154 0.18 -9.94 -15.61
CA PRO A 154 1.47 -9.81 -14.95
C PRO A 154 1.92 -8.36 -14.70
N SER A 155 1.23 -7.38 -15.29
CA SER A 155 1.51 -5.97 -15.05
C SER A 155 0.84 -5.41 -13.79
N LEU A 156 -0.20 -6.06 -13.26
CA LEU A 156 -0.90 -5.61 -12.06
C LEU A 156 -0.10 -5.95 -10.79
N VAL A 157 0.07 -4.95 -9.93
CA VAL A 157 0.71 -5.07 -8.62
C VAL A 157 -0.20 -4.50 -7.54
N ILE A 158 -0.68 -5.34 -6.63
CA ILE A 158 -1.57 -4.97 -5.53
C ILE A 158 -0.73 -4.76 -4.27
N LEU A 159 -0.65 -3.52 -3.78
CA LEU A 159 0.10 -3.21 -2.56
C LEU A 159 -0.73 -3.37 -1.28
N ASN A 160 -2.02 -3.05 -1.34
CA ASN A 160 -2.94 -3.30 -0.24
C ASN A 160 -3.39 -4.76 -0.31
N SER A 161 -2.78 -5.62 0.51
CA SER A 161 -2.95 -7.07 0.47
C SER A 161 -4.43 -7.50 0.44
N THR A 162 -4.72 -8.54 -0.33
CA THR A 162 -6.10 -9.05 -0.47
C THR A 162 -6.61 -9.68 0.82
N LEU A 163 -7.92 -9.76 0.95
CA LEU A 163 -8.57 -10.40 2.11
C LEU A 163 -8.11 -11.84 2.33
N LYS A 164 -7.83 -12.58 1.25
CA LYS A 164 -7.29 -13.93 1.32
C LYS A 164 -5.91 -13.93 1.97
N THR A 165 -5.02 -13.02 1.60
CA THR A 165 -3.70 -12.86 2.21
C THR A 165 -3.80 -12.49 3.68
N HIS A 166 -4.76 -11.63 4.07
CA HIS A 166 -5.03 -11.37 5.48
C HIS A 166 -5.48 -12.62 6.26
N CYS A 167 -6.38 -13.42 5.70
CA CYS A 167 -6.79 -14.68 6.32
C CYS A 167 -5.62 -15.67 6.47
N GLU A 168 -4.75 -15.78 5.45
CA GLU A 168 -3.53 -16.58 5.50
C GLU A 168 -2.59 -16.08 6.61
N GLY A 169 -2.36 -14.77 6.67
CA GLY A 169 -1.52 -14.15 7.70
C GLY A 169 -2.07 -14.37 9.11
N ILE A 170 -3.37 -14.15 9.33
CA ILE A 170 -4.04 -14.38 10.62
C ILE A 170 -3.93 -15.86 11.03
N TYR A 171 -4.16 -16.78 10.11
CA TYR A 171 -4.03 -18.22 10.38
C TYR A 171 -2.60 -18.57 10.81
N HIS A 172 -1.59 -18.15 10.07
CA HIS A 172 -0.19 -18.44 10.38
C HIS A 172 0.30 -17.72 11.64
N PHE A 173 -0.18 -16.50 11.91
CA PHE A 173 0.07 -15.81 13.16
C PHE A 173 -0.42 -16.63 14.36
N LEU A 174 -1.68 -17.07 14.33
CA LEU A 174 -2.25 -17.89 15.41
C LEU A 174 -1.57 -19.27 15.50
N GLN A 175 -1.27 -19.90 14.38
CA GLN A 175 -0.54 -21.17 14.35
C GLN A 175 0.84 -21.07 14.98
N ARG A 176 1.54 -19.97 14.77
CA ARG A 176 2.88 -19.74 15.32
C ARG A 176 2.87 -19.48 16.82
N TYR A 177 1.96 -18.66 17.29
CA TYR A 177 1.97 -18.17 18.67
C TYR A 177 1.02 -18.90 19.61
N TYR A 178 0.01 -19.57 19.05
CA TYR A 178 -1.04 -20.27 19.80
C TYR A 178 -1.38 -21.64 19.18
N PRO A 179 -0.38 -22.49 18.89
CA PRO A 179 -0.56 -23.70 18.06
C PRO A 179 -1.50 -24.75 18.67
N THR A 180 -1.63 -24.76 20.01
CA THR A 180 -2.45 -25.74 20.74
C THR A 180 -3.79 -25.19 21.20
N SER A 181 -4.03 -23.89 21.01
CA SER A 181 -5.25 -23.23 21.49
C SER A 181 -6.44 -23.57 20.59
N ALA A 182 -7.62 -23.68 21.19
CA ALA A 182 -8.87 -23.67 20.46
C ALA A 182 -9.17 -22.23 20.03
N VAL A 183 -9.54 -22.03 18.77
CA VAL A 183 -9.86 -20.73 18.21
C VAL A 183 -11.31 -20.70 17.76
N ILE A 184 -12.07 -19.73 18.27
CA ILE A 184 -13.46 -19.53 17.91
C ILE A 184 -13.52 -18.49 16.80
N VAL A 185 -14.22 -18.77 15.70
CA VAL A 185 -14.49 -17.80 14.65
C VAL A 185 -15.93 -17.34 14.79
N LEU A 186 -16.11 -16.17 15.37
CA LEU A 186 -17.43 -15.53 15.58
C LEU A 186 -17.84 -14.79 14.30
N ARG A 187 -18.96 -15.14 13.74
CA ARG A 187 -19.44 -14.56 12.48
C ARG A 187 -20.95 -14.35 12.51
N LYS A 188 -21.44 -13.47 11.67
CA LYS A 188 -22.87 -13.35 11.37
C LYS A 188 -23.18 -14.03 10.03
N PRO A 189 -24.45 -14.34 9.72
CA PRO A 189 -24.85 -14.80 8.40
C PRO A 189 -24.55 -13.73 7.33
N GLY A 190 -23.97 -14.12 6.20
CA GLY A 190 -23.67 -13.21 5.09
C GLY A 190 -22.78 -13.84 4.02
N THR A 191 -22.82 -13.27 2.82
CA THR A 191 -22.01 -13.75 1.69
C THR A 191 -20.51 -13.55 1.96
N MET A 192 -20.15 -12.40 2.52
CA MET A 192 -18.76 -12.09 2.85
C MET A 192 -18.23 -13.01 3.96
N GLU A 193 -19.04 -13.26 4.99
CA GLU A 193 -18.70 -14.15 6.09
C GLU A 193 -18.57 -15.62 5.63
N ASN A 194 -19.35 -16.02 4.64
CA ASN A 194 -19.20 -17.33 4.00
C ASN A 194 -17.90 -17.42 3.19
N SER A 195 -17.51 -16.36 2.50
CA SER A 195 -16.22 -16.29 1.80
C SER A 195 -15.04 -16.36 2.78
N LEU A 196 -15.11 -15.63 3.90
CA LEU A 196 -14.09 -15.70 4.97
C LEU A 196 -13.96 -17.11 5.55
N LYS A 197 -15.12 -17.77 5.82
CA LYS A 197 -15.12 -19.18 6.27
C LYS A 197 -14.46 -20.09 5.24
N ALA A 198 -14.75 -19.91 3.95
CA ALA A 198 -14.13 -20.69 2.88
C ALA A 198 -12.60 -20.48 2.84
N TYR A 199 -12.12 -19.23 2.93
CA TYR A 199 -10.69 -18.94 2.97
C TYR A 199 -10.00 -19.64 4.12
N PHE A 200 -10.47 -19.51 5.35
CA PHE A 200 -9.87 -20.18 6.51
C PHE A 200 -9.92 -21.72 6.37
N THR A 201 -11.00 -22.28 5.84
CA THR A 201 -11.11 -23.71 5.62
C THR A 201 -10.12 -24.22 4.56
N ASP A 202 -9.92 -23.46 3.49
CA ASP A 202 -8.98 -23.82 2.43
C ASP A 202 -7.53 -23.69 2.90
N ILE A 203 -7.22 -22.67 3.71
CA ILE A 203 -5.91 -22.50 4.34
C ILE A 203 -5.62 -23.66 5.27
N GLU A 204 -6.58 -24.04 6.12
CA GLU A 204 -6.45 -25.20 7.02
C GLU A 204 -6.18 -26.50 6.26
N LYS A 205 -6.91 -26.75 5.15
CA LYS A 205 -6.70 -27.91 4.30
C LYS A 205 -5.30 -27.92 3.67
N ALA A 206 -4.82 -26.77 3.20
CA ALA A 206 -3.53 -26.62 2.54
C ALA A 206 -2.35 -26.59 3.52
N THR A 207 -2.60 -26.36 4.81
CA THR A 207 -1.56 -26.25 5.82
C THR A 207 -0.96 -27.61 6.16
N ASN A 208 0.38 -27.67 6.07
CA ASN A 208 1.16 -28.81 6.54
C ASN A 208 1.50 -28.63 8.03
N GLY A 209 1.58 -29.75 8.77
CA GLY A 209 1.91 -29.76 10.20
C GLY A 209 0.70 -29.57 11.11
N VAL A 210 0.92 -28.93 12.28
CA VAL A 210 -0.15 -28.75 13.29
C VAL A 210 -1.16 -27.74 12.81
N LYS A 211 -2.39 -28.19 12.62
CA LYS A 211 -3.52 -27.34 12.21
C LYS A 211 -4.15 -26.66 13.42
N LEU A 212 -4.64 -25.44 13.23
CA LEU A 212 -5.46 -24.78 14.24
C LEU A 212 -6.80 -25.51 14.39
N ARG A 213 -7.33 -25.49 15.61
CA ARG A 213 -8.68 -26.02 15.90
C ARG A 213 -9.69 -24.90 15.79
N LEU A 214 -10.10 -24.59 14.53
CA LEU A 214 -11.06 -23.54 14.25
C LEU A 214 -12.51 -24.04 14.47
N LYS A 215 -13.27 -23.33 15.32
CA LYS A 215 -14.69 -23.58 15.54
C LYS A 215 -15.48 -22.37 15.05
N PHE A 216 -16.22 -22.52 13.95
CA PHE A 216 -17.08 -21.46 13.42
C PHE A 216 -18.41 -21.42 14.17
N ILE A 217 -18.78 -20.23 14.64
CA ILE A 217 -20.01 -19.97 15.39
C ILE A 217 -20.73 -18.80 14.74
N ASP A 218 -21.95 -19.06 14.26
CA ASP A 218 -22.86 -18.00 13.82
C ASP A 218 -23.55 -17.42 15.06
N VAL A 219 -23.40 -16.11 15.27
CA VAL A 219 -23.97 -15.39 16.41
C VAL A 219 -25.02 -14.40 15.93
N ASP A 220 -26.09 -14.25 16.72
CA ASP A 220 -27.07 -13.20 16.53
C ASP A 220 -26.54 -11.88 17.13
N GLU A 221 -26.32 -10.90 16.27
CA GLU A 221 -25.79 -9.59 16.70
C GLU A 221 -26.76 -8.78 17.59
N ASN A 222 -28.05 -9.15 17.59
CA ASN A 222 -29.06 -8.50 18.44
C ASN A 222 -29.21 -9.19 19.79
N ASN A 223 -28.73 -10.43 19.93
CA ASN A 223 -28.80 -11.20 21.16
C ASN A 223 -27.49 -11.95 21.41
N LEU A 224 -26.42 -11.17 21.60
CA LEU A 224 -25.09 -11.72 21.83
C LEU A 224 -24.99 -12.34 23.22
N ASN A 225 -24.64 -13.62 23.29
CA ASN A 225 -24.31 -14.32 24.53
C ASN A 225 -23.02 -15.13 24.33
N LEU A 226 -21.87 -14.45 24.45
CA LEU A 226 -20.58 -15.07 24.22
C LEU A 226 -20.10 -15.92 25.40
N LYS A 227 -20.62 -15.70 26.61
CA LYS A 227 -20.21 -16.41 27.83
C LYS A 227 -20.24 -17.93 27.68
N GLN A 228 -21.23 -18.47 26.96
CA GLN A 228 -21.37 -19.91 26.73
C GLN A 228 -20.23 -20.56 25.92
N TYR A 229 -19.40 -19.76 25.26
CA TYR A 229 -18.30 -20.22 24.41
C TYR A 229 -16.92 -20.00 25.04
N LEU A 230 -16.86 -19.37 26.24
CA LEU A 230 -15.63 -18.98 26.91
C LEU A 230 -15.26 -19.95 28.05
N ASP A 231 -13.97 -20.08 28.28
CA ASP A 231 -13.38 -20.87 29.36
C ASP A 231 -12.68 -19.92 30.33
N SER A 232 -12.98 -20.01 31.65
CA SER A 232 -12.40 -19.15 32.69
C SER A 232 -10.93 -19.48 32.96
N ASP A 233 -10.50 -20.71 32.68
CA ASP A 233 -9.18 -21.22 33.06
C ASP A 233 -8.15 -21.10 31.95
N ARG A 234 -8.55 -20.58 30.78
CA ARG A 234 -7.71 -20.49 29.57
C ARG A 234 -7.85 -19.16 28.87
N LEU A 235 -6.82 -18.83 28.07
CA LEU A 235 -6.92 -17.74 27.11
C LEU A 235 -7.94 -18.11 26.02
N ASN A 236 -8.99 -17.30 25.90
CA ASN A 236 -9.99 -17.40 24.86
C ASN A 236 -9.54 -16.65 23.61
N ILE A 237 -9.35 -17.35 22.51
CA ILE A 237 -8.93 -16.74 21.25
C ILE A 237 -10.13 -16.72 20.30
N SER A 238 -10.53 -15.51 19.91
CA SER A 238 -11.65 -15.30 19.02
C SER A 238 -11.21 -14.55 17.76
N ILE A 239 -11.53 -15.07 16.57
CA ILE A 239 -11.48 -14.33 15.30
C ILE A 239 -12.85 -13.76 15.06
N VAL A 240 -12.95 -12.47 14.74
CA VAL A 240 -14.21 -11.86 14.25
C VAL A 240 -14.26 -12.04 12.74
N GLY A 241 -15.00 -13.04 12.28
CA GLY A 241 -15.08 -13.44 10.88
C GLY A 241 -16.07 -12.59 10.08
N SER A 242 -15.95 -11.27 10.14
CA SER A 242 -16.74 -10.29 9.39
C SER A 242 -15.93 -9.02 9.12
N LEU A 243 -16.20 -8.36 7.98
CA LEU A 243 -15.66 -7.03 7.66
C LEU A 243 -16.51 -5.90 8.23
N ASP A 244 -17.65 -6.19 8.83
CA ASP A 244 -18.54 -5.21 9.46
C ASP A 244 -17.92 -4.71 10.77
N GLU A 245 -17.51 -3.44 10.77
CA GLU A 245 -16.91 -2.79 11.93
C GLU A 245 -17.87 -2.70 13.12
N SER A 246 -19.16 -2.47 12.87
CA SER A 246 -20.18 -2.39 13.93
C SER A 246 -20.34 -3.73 14.64
N PHE A 247 -20.43 -4.81 13.87
CA PHE A 247 -20.45 -6.16 14.41
C PHE A 247 -19.17 -6.45 15.21
N GLY A 248 -18.01 -6.10 14.66
CA GLY A 248 -16.72 -6.27 15.32
C GLY A 248 -16.63 -5.54 16.66
N LYS A 249 -17.09 -4.29 16.70
CA LYS A 249 -17.14 -3.48 17.94
C LYS A 249 -18.05 -4.12 18.99
N LYS A 250 -19.23 -4.59 18.62
CA LYS A 250 -20.16 -5.27 19.56
C LYS A 250 -19.52 -6.53 20.17
N ILE A 251 -18.86 -7.36 19.35
CA ILE A 251 -18.14 -8.56 19.83
C ILE A 251 -17.04 -8.17 20.83
N ALA A 252 -16.19 -7.21 20.47
CA ALA A 252 -15.10 -6.77 21.31
C ALA A 252 -15.61 -6.16 22.65
N GLN A 253 -16.67 -5.35 22.62
CA GLN A 253 -17.29 -4.79 23.82
C GLN A 253 -17.83 -5.86 24.75
N GLN A 254 -18.54 -6.87 24.18
CA GLN A 254 -19.05 -7.96 25.03
C GLN A 254 -17.92 -8.77 25.66
N LEU A 255 -16.85 -9.08 24.91
CA LEU A 255 -15.70 -9.78 25.48
C LEU A 255 -14.99 -8.94 26.56
N ALA A 256 -14.88 -7.63 26.37
CA ALA A 256 -14.34 -6.71 27.37
C ALA A 256 -15.21 -6.66 28.64
N SER A 257 -16.54 -6.68 28.50
CA SER A 257 -17.45 -6.70 29.66
C SER A 257 -17.35 -8.00 30.49
N LEU A 258 -16.77 -9.05 29.92
CA LEU A 258 -16.56 -10.34 30.57
C LEU A 258 -15.10 -10.52 31.06
N SER A 259 -14.24 -9.52 30.92
CA SER A 259 -12.78 -9.62 31.15
C SER A 259 -12.37 -9.90 32.59
N GLU A 260 -13.22 -9.60 33.58
CA GLU A 260 -12.97 -9.96 34.98
C GLU A 260 -12.90 -11.48 35.21
N THR A 261 -13.61 -12.25 34.39
CA THR A 261 -13.67 -13.71 34.52
C THR A 261 -12.95 -14.42 33.37
N TYR A 262 -12.96 -13.84 32.19
CA TYR A 262 -12.47 -14.49 30.95
C TYR A 262 -11.36 -13.67 30.29
N THR A 263 -10.14 -14.16 30.30
CA THR A 263 -9.04 -13.55 29.53
C THR A 263 -9.25 -13.80 28.04
N SER A 264 -9.27 -12.74 27.23
CA SER A 264 -9.59 -12.84 25.82
C SER A 264 -8.57 -12.15 24.92
N LEU A 265 -8.23 -12.82 23.82
CA LEU A 265 -7.54 -12.27 22.65
C LEU A 265 -8.52 -12.24 21.49
N VAL A 266 -8.77 -11.06 20.95
CA VAL A 266 -9.70 -10.85 19.83
C VAL A 266 -8.91 -10.47 18.58
N VAL A 267 -9.09 -11.25 17.52
CA VAL A 267 -8.45 -10.99 16.22
C VAL A 267 -9.47 -10.47 15.23
N GLY A 268 -9.28 -9.24 14.78
CA GLY A 268 -10.14 -8.58 13.80
C GLY A 268 -9.66 -8.74 12.37
N MET A 269 -10.57 -8.47 11.43
CA MET A 269 -10.25 -8.36 10.00
C MET A 269 -9.54 -7.03 9.69
N PRO A 270 -8.93 -6.86 8.50
CA PRO A 270 -8.15 -5.66 8.16
C PRO A 270 -8.93 -4.34 8.28
N THR A 271 -10.25 -4.34 8.20
CA THR A 271 -11.08 -3.14 8.44
C THR A 271 -10.90 -2.54 9.84
N TRP A 272 -10.35 -3.30 10.79
CA TRP A 272 -10.12 -2.82 12.16
C TRP A 272 -8.96 -1.82 12.26
N ASP A 273 -8.13 -1.71 11.24
CA ASP A 273 -7.05 -0.70 11.18
C ASP A 273 -7.62 0.72 11.31
N GLY A 274 -8.78 1.00 10.69
CA GLY A 274 -9.48 2.28 10.76
C GLY A 274 -10.23 2.56 12.08
N ILE A 275 -10.36 1.57 13.00
CA ILE A 275 -11.19 1.76 14.21
C ILE A 275 -10.37 2.43 15.32
N THR A 276 -10.64 3.73 15.53
CA THR A 276 -10.02 4.52 16.62
C THR A 276 -10.64 4.24 17.99
N ASP A 277 -11.89 3.77 18.03
CA ASP A 277 -12.67 3.56 19.26
C ASP A 277 -12.04 2.51 20.22
N PHE A 278 -11.24 1.58 19.71
CA PHE A 278 -10.60 0.54 20.54
C PHE A 278 -9.68 1.06 21.65
N ASN A 279 -9.40 2.39 21.69
CA ASN A 279 -8.68 3.02 22.79
C ASN A 279 -9.60 3.43 23.97
N ARG A 280 -10.93 3.31 23.81
CA ARG A 280 -11.91 3.69 24.83
C ARG A 280 -12.00 2.67 25.96
N LYS A 281 -12.55 3.12 27.11
CA LYS A 281 -12.67 2.32 28.32
C LYS A 281 -13.47 1.03 28.15
N GLU A 282 -14.46 1.05 27.25
CA GLU A 282 -15.36 -0.09 26.96
C GLU A 282 -14.67 -1.29 26.30
N TYR A 283 -13.41 -1.13 25.88
CA TYR A 283 -12.59 -2.21 25.30
C TYR A 283 -11.41 -2.64 26.19
N LYS A 284 -11.37 -2.16 27.43
CA LYS A 284 -10.32 -2.53 28.38
C LYS A 284 -10.43 -3.99 28.83
N GLY A 285 -9.29 -4.55 29.23
CA GLY A 285 -9.20 -5.91 29.76
C GLY A 285 -9.16 -7.02 28.69
N ILE A 286 -9.13 -6.67 27.42
CA ILE A 286 -8.92 -7.62 26.32
C ILE A 286 -7.76 -7.20 25.44
N ASP A 287 -7.12 -8.18 24.81
CA ASP A 287 -6.14 -7.96 23.75
C ASP A 287 -6.84 -7.93 22.39
N ILE A 288 -6.71 -6.84 21.64
CA ILE A 288 -7.25 -6.70 20.30
C ILE A 288 -6.08 -6.74 19.30
N VAL A 289 -6.14 -7.65 18.33
CA VAL A 289 -5.12 -7.79 17.29
C VAL A 289 -5.77 -7.72 15.91
N TYR A 290 -5.12 -7.04 14.98
CA TYR A 290 -5.51 -7.04 13.56
C TYR A 290 -4.29 -6.93 12.66
N SER A 291 -4.46 -7.23 11.38
CA SER A 291 -3.39 -7.19 10.39
C SER A 291 -3.56 -6.02 9.42
N THR A 292 -2.44 -5.37 9.06
CA THR A 292 -2.37 -4.31 8.06
C THR A 292 -1.17 -4.51 7.13
N PRO A 293 -1.27 -4.21 5.83
CA PRO A 293 -0.14 -4.31 4.91
C PRO A 293 0.78 -3.09 4.95
N PHE A 294 0.37 -2.00 5.63
CA PHE A 294 1.13 -0.77 5.74
C PHE A 294 1.43 -0.46 7.20
N TYR A 295 2.66 -0.12 7.48
CA TYR A 295 3.05 0.27 8.82
C TYR A 295 4.11 1.37 8.78
N ASN A 296 3.72 2.54 9.26
CA ASN A 296 4.64 3.65 9.50
C ASN A 296 4.80 3.85 11.01
N LYS A 297 6.02 3.77 11.50
CA LYS A 297 6.30 3.98 12.94
C LYS A 297 6.13 5.43 13.40
N ASN A 298 5.89 6.37 12.51
CA ASN A 298 5.72 7.80 12.80
C ASN A 298 6.79 8.42 13.74
N ASP A 299 7.93 7.76 13.91
CA ASP A 299 9.02 8.14 14.80
C ASP A 299 10.38 8.20 14.09
N THR A 300 10.39 8.00 12.77
CA THR A 300 11.62 8.11 11.97
C THR A 300 11.89 9.56 11.58
N LEU A 301 13.15 9.90 11.33
CA LEU A 301 13.53 11.24 10.86
C LEU A 301 12.75 11.64 9.59
N LEU A 302 12.58 10.69 8.66
CA LEU A 302 11.85 10.93 7.43
C LEU A 302 10.35 11.13 7.67
N SER A 303 9.71 10.31 8.52
CA SER A 303 8.29 10.49 8.82
C SER A 303 8.01 11.81 9.54
N ASN A 304 8.91 12.24 10.42
CA ASN A 304 8.82 13.55 11.07
C ASN A 304 9.00 14.68 10.06
N ALA A 305 10.01 14.63 9.18
CA ALA A 305 10.23 15.64 8.15
C ALA A 305 9.03 15.79 7.21
N ILE A 306 8.43 14.67 6.77
CA ILE A 306 7.21 14.68 5.96
C ILE A 306 6.05 15.32 6.74
N SER A 307 5.88 14.94 8.02
CA SER A 307 4.81 15.49 8.86
C SER A 307 4.96 16.99 9.09
N ASP A 308 6.19 17.45 9.33
CA ASP A 308 6.48 18.88 9.53
C ASP A 308 6.25 19.68 8.25
N THR A 309 6.73 19.18 7.10
CA THR A 309 6.52 19.83 5.80
C THR A 309 5.04 19.89 5.45
N PHE A 310 4.31 18.78 5.61
CA PHE A 310 2.87 18.72 5.36
C PHE A 310 2.09 19.67 6.27
N ASN A 311 2.45 19.75 7.55
CA ASN A 311 1.81 20.64 8.50
C ASN A 311 2.03 22.12 8.14
N VAL A 312 3.21 22.49 7.67
CA VAL A 312 3.52 23.87 7.24
C VAL A 312 2.80 24.23 5.95
N THR A 313 2.68 23.31 5.00
CA THR A 313 2.08 23.57 3.68
C THR A 313 0.57 23.44 3.69
N MET A 314 0.03 22.43 4.38
CA MET A 314 -1.40 22.09 4.36
C MET A 314 -2.15 22.49 5.65
N TYR A 315 -1.43 23.01 6.67
CA TYR A 315 -1.99 23.35 7.97
C TYR A 315 -2.77 22.20 8.64
N ALA A 316 -2.35 20.96 8.35
CA ALA A 316 -3.00 19.74 8.81
C ALA A 316 -1.96 18.67 9.16
N ARG A 317 -2.39 17.61 9.87
CA ARG A 317 -1.58 16.43 10.07
C ARG A 317 -1.74 15.48 8.87
N PRO A 318 -0.66 14.91 8.33
CA PRO A 318 -0.78 13.94 7.24
C PRO A 318 -1.52 12.69 7.70
N SER A 319 -2.41 12.18 6.86
CA SER A 319 -2.93 10.82 7.03
C SER A 319 -1.96 9.79 6.45
N ASP A 320 -2.30 8.50 6.61
CA ASP A 320 -1.54 7.41 6.02
C ASP A 320 -1.45 7.49 4.48
N MET A 321 -2.35 8.24 3.84
CA MET A 321 -2.34 8.42 2.38
C MET A 321 -1.14 9.24 1.91
N VAL A 322 -0.70 10.24 2.67
CA VAL A 322 0.52 11.02 2.36
C VAL A 322 1.74 10.10 2.37
N PHE A 323 1.90 9.29 3.41
CA PHE A 323 3.03 8.34 3.51
C PHE A 323 2.98 7.28 2.42
N ARG A 324 1.79 6.82 2.05
CA ARG A 324 1.59 5.85 0.96
C ARG A 324 1.93 6.43 -0.39
N GLY A 325 1.50 7.66 -0.69
CA GLY A 325 1.87 8.38 -1.91
C GLY A 325 3.39 8.58 -2.03
N TYR A 326 4.02 9.02 -0.94
CA TYR A 326 5.48 9.19 -0.88
C TYR A 326 6.20 7.86 -1.15
N GLU A 327 5.85 6.81 -0.42
CA GLU A 327 6.51 5.51 -0.50
C GLU A 327 6.35 4.87 -1.89
N CYS A 328 5.15 4.94 -2.47
CA CYS A 328 4.90 4.43 -3.82
C CYS A 328 5.75 5.16 -4.86
N MET A 329 5.72 6.49 -4.85
CA MET A 329 6.46 7.28 -5.84
C MET A 329 7.98 7.10 -5.69
N TYR A 330 8.51 7.20 -4.48
CA TYR A 330 9.94 7.08 -4.25
C TYR A 330 10.46 5.69 -4.63
N ARG A 331 9.87 4.63 -4.07
CA ARG A 331 10.31 3.26 -4.31
C ARG A 331 10.24 2.85 -5.77
N PHE A 332 9.06 3.00 -6.39
CA PHE A 332 8.86 2.51 -7.75
C PHE A 332 9.47 3.43 -8.80
N GLY A 333 9.59 4.73 -8.51
CA GLY A 333 10.37 5.66 -9.33
C GLY A 333 11.86 5.30 -9.38
N LYS A 334 12.46 4.98 -8.22
CA LYS A 334 13.86 4.51 -8.14
C LYS A 334 14.06 3.18 -8.87
N LEU A 335 13.13 2.24 -8.70
CA LEU A 335 13.17 0.95 -9.41
C LEU A 335 13.05 1.15 -10.94
N LEU A 336 12.19 2.05 -11.40
CA LEU A 336 12.06 2.36 -12.82
C LEU A 336 13.36 2.90 -13.41
N ILE A 337 14.04 3.81 -12.71
CA ILE A 337 15.33 4.35 -13.15
C ILE A 337 16.39 3.25 -13.28
N GLU A 338 16.42 2.32 -12.30
CA GLU A 338 17.41 1.24 -12.28
C GLU A 338 17.12 0.14 -13.30
N LYS A 339 15.86 -0.24 -13.48
CA LYS A 339 15.46 -1.45 -14.23
C LYS A 339 14.91 -1.20 -15.62
N ASP A 340 14.40 0.00 -15.88
CA ASP A 340 13.82 0.41 -17.16
C ASP A 340 12.81 -0.63 -17.69
N SER A 341 13.02 -1.15 -18.89
CA SER A 341 12.18 -2.15 -19.55
C SER A 341 12.04 -3.48 -18.79
N ASN A 342 12.90 -3.74 -17.81
CA ASN A 342 12.86 -4.95 -16.98
C ASN A 342 12.10 -4.76 -15.65
N LEU A 343 11.39 -3.65 -15.48
CA LEU A 343 10.74 -3.32 -14.22
C LEU A 343 9.69 -4.37 -13.80
N VAL A 344 8.87 -4.87 -14.72
CA VAL A 344 7.84 -5.89 -14.42
C VAL A 344 8.47 -7.15 -13.79
N SER A 345 9.58 -7.64 -14.34
CA SER A 345 10.27 -8.83 -13.80
C SER A 345 11.01 -8.57 -12.49
N SER A 346 11.32 -7.31 -12.19
CA SER A 346 12.08 -6.90 -11.00
C SER A 346 11.20 -6.31 -9.89
N ILE A 347 9.88 -6.31 -10.06
CA ILE A 347 8.94 -5.62 -9.17
C ILE A 347 8.98 -6.11 -7.71
N GLY A 348 9.33 -7.38 -7.51
CA GLY A 348 9.49 -8.00 -6.20
C GLY A 348 10.81 -7.72 -5.50
N GLU A 349 11.76 -7.01 -6.11
CA GLU A 349 13.04 -6.71 -5.47
C GLU A 349 12.87 -5.87 -4.20
N LYS A 350 13.53 -6.29 -3.12
CA LYS A 350 13.47 -5.61 -1.80
C LYS A 350 14.46 -4.43 -1.73
N LYS A 351 14.35 -3.50 -2.70
CA LYS A 351 15.15 -2.28 -2.77
C LYS A 351 14.29 -1.05 -2.46
N TYR A 352 14.97 0.03 -2.13
CA TYR A 352 14.35 1.35 -1.90
C TYR A 352 13.20 1.33 -0.90
N LYS A 353 13.37 0.55 0.18
CA LYS A 353 12.44 0.54 1.30
C LYS A 353 12.36 1.94 1.90
N VAL A 354 11.13 2.41 2.15
CA VAL A 354 10.85 3.66 2.85
C VAL A 354 10.27 3.35 4.23
N PHE A 355 8.98 3.16 4.35
CA PHE A 355 8.30 2.81 5.61
C PHE A 355 7.97 1.33 5.68
N THR A 356 7.33 0.81 4.63
CA THR A 356 6.84 -0.56 4.52
C THR A 356 7.90 -1.47 3.91
N ASP A 357 8.08 -2.65 4.50
CA ASP A 357 8.91 -3.70 3.94
C ASP A 357 8.06 -4.59 3.01
N PHE A 358 7.71 -4.08 1.84
CA PHE A 358 6.88 -4.83 0.89
C PHE A 358 7.53 -6.16 0.51
N ASP A 359 6.74 -7.21 0.53
CA ASP A 359 7.07 -8.55 0.03
C ASP A 359 6.17 -8.87 -1.17
N ILE A 360 6.51 -8.28 -2.31
CA ILE A 360 5.72 -8.42 -3.54
C ILE A 360 6.04 -9.76 -4.17
N GLN A 361 5.05 -10.64 -4.24
CA GLN A 361 5.17 -12.00 -4.75
C GLN A 361 4.17 -12.28 -5.87
N PRO A 362 4.50 -13.20 -6.81
CA PRO A 362 3.56 -13.62 -7.84
C PRO A 362 2.40 -14.40 -7.24
N VAL A 363 1.20 -14.11 -7.68
CA VAL A 363 -0.01 -14.88 -7.42
C VAL A 363 -0.28 -15.76 -8.63
N LEU A 364 -0.31 -17.07 -8.42
CA LEU A 364 -0.51 -18.03 -9.48
C LEU A 364 -1.93 -18.60 -9.47
N ASN A 365 -2.45 -18.86 -10.65
CA ASN A 365 -3.64 -19.67 -10.81
C ASN A 365 -3.37 -21.09 -10.32
N ARG A 366 -4.18 -21.59 -9.41
CA ARG A 366 -3.95 -22.92 -8.80
C ARG A 366 -4.10 -24.10 -9.75
N GLN A 367 -4.84 -23.93 -10.84
CA GLN A 367 -5.12 -25.00 -11.81
C GLN A 367 -4.11 -25.00 -12.97
N THR A 368 -3.83 -23.80 -13.50
CA THR A 368 -3.01 -23.62 -14.70
C THR A 368 -1.55 -23.29 -14.39
N MET A 369 -1.25 -22.89 -13.14
CA MET A 369 0.06 -22.37 -12.69
C MET A 369 0.51 -21.12 -13.46
N THR A 370 -0.40 -20.44 -14.16
CA THR A 370 -0.12 -19.19 -14.84
C THR A 370 -0.12 -18.02 -13.84
N LEU A 371 0.68 -16.98 -14.14
CA LEU A 371 0.76 -15.78 -13.32
C LEU A 371 -0.53 -14.95 -13.48
N GLU A 372 -1.21 -14.71 -12.37
CA GLU A 372 -2.42 -13.87 -12.33
C GLU A 372 -2.05 -12.39 -12.18
N TYR A 373 -1.28 -12.05 -11.15
CA TYR A 373 -0.81 -10.70 -10.82
C TYR A 373 0.28 -10.79 -9.75
N PHE A 374 0.83 -9.65 -9.34
CA PHE A 374 1.71 -9.55 -8.18
C PHE A 374 0.98 -8.95 -6.99
N GLU A 375 1.30 -9.42 -5.79
CA GLU A 375 0.67 -8.94 -4.56
C GLU A 375 1.68 -8.79 -3.43
N ASN A 376 1.54 -7.73 -2.63
CA ASN A 376 2.27 -7.62 -1.38
C ASN A 376 1.75 -8.65 -0.36
N LYS A 377 2.62 -9.57 0.05
CA LYS A 377 2.31 -10.63 1.04
C LYS A 377 2.74 -10.25 2.46
N LYS A 378 3.43 -9.11 2.63
CA LYS A 378 3.83 -8.63 3.95
C LYS A 378 2.63 -8.10 4.71
N LEU A 379 2.45 -8.61 5.91
CA LEU A 379 1.48 -8.10 6.87
C LEU A 379 2.18 -7.77 8.19
N TYR A 380 1.74 -6.71 8.81
CA TYR A 380 2.07 -6.33 10.17
C TYR A 380 0.87 -6.63 11.07
N PHE A 381 1.14 -7.12 12.27
CA PHE A 381 0.10 -7.35 13.27
C PHE A 381 0.20 -6.27 14.34
N ILE A 382 -0.89 -5.56 14.51
CA ILE A 382 -1.03 -4.47 15.47
C ILE A 382 -1.84 -4.98 16.65
N LYS A 383 -1.30 -4.80 17.87
CA LYS A 383 -1.99 -5.11 19.11
C LYS A 383 -2.40 -3.82 19.80
N LYS A 384 -3.67 -3.73 20.18
CA LYS A 384 -4.21 -2.71 21.08
C LYS A 384 -4.58 -3.38 22.39
N ALA A 385 -3.99 -2.91 23.50
CA ALA A 385 -4.25 -3.40 24.83
C ALA A 385 -4.25 -2.21 25.79
N ASP A 386 -5.34 -1.99 26.50
CA ASP A 386 -5.51 -0.93 27.51
C ASP A 386 -5.11 0.47 27.03
N GLY A 387 -5.39 0.79 25.77
CA GLY A 387 -5.05 2.06 25.14
C GLY A 387 -3.62 2.16 24.60
N VAL A 388 -2.81 1.12 24.72
CA VAL A 388 -1.47 1.06 24.14
C VAL A 388 -1.49 0.33 22.81
N ILE A 389 -0.91 0.96 21.79
CA ILE A 389 -0.78 0.39 20.44
C ILE A 389 0.65 -0.09 20.25
N LYS A 390 0.82 -1.36 19.86
CA LYS A 390 2.13 -1.94 19.55
C LYS A 390 2.06 -2.79 18.30
N GLN A 391 3.07 -2.67 17.43
CA GLN A 391 3.34 -3.72 16.46
C GLN A 391 3.85 -4.93 17.24
N VAL A 392 3.23 -6.08 17.03
CA VAL A 392 3.62 -7.30 17.76
C VAL A 392 4.40 -8.28 16.90
N TYR A 393 4.28 -8.17 15.55
CA TYR A 393 4.97 -9.09 14.60
C TYR A 393 5.15 -8.47 13.23
#